data_f81b95eaf8a6bdb2bc94c2a6c9db670a
#
_entry.id   f81b95eaf8a6bdb2bc94c2a6c9db670a
#
_cell.length_a   1.000
_cell.length_b   1.000
_cell.length_c   1.000
_cell.angle_alpha   90.00
_cell.angle_beta   90.00
_cell.angle_gamma   90.00
#
_symmetry.space_group_name_H-M   'P 1'
#
loop_
_entity.id
_entity.type
_entity.pdbx_description
1 polymer ?
#
loop_
_entity_poly.entity_id
_entity_poly.type
_entity_poly.pdbx_seq_one_letter_code
_entity_poly.pdbx_strand_id
1 'polypeptide(L)'
;IEIKIMPEYLRAAGYQTALSGKWHLGMAKKEFLPMSGGFETSYGHLTGGIGYFDHTAAGRLDWHRNEKSLEEEGYATELIADEAIKIIQNKDQNRPLFLYVAFNAPHTPIEAPNENIEAFSYLEDPKDRVYAANVNALDHEIGRIIKAVEQEDLLEETIIIFFSDNGPLFDINPIFEVMAPNLIDAKGSTAGLQGSKASALEGGIRVPAVIWWKGKIENSKSDQFFFVQDLLPTLLTAVDIKVDKRNFDGVDKWQALL
;
A
#
# COMPACT_ATOMS: atom_id res chain seq x y z
N ILE A 1 -9.35 -7.58 19.30
CA ILE A 1 -8.14 -8.26 18.77
C ILE A 1 -7.09 -8.11 19.86
N GLU A 2 -6.54 -9.23 20.34
CA GLU A 2 -5.49 -9.24 21.38
C GLU A 2 -4.11 -8.82 20.79
N ILE A 3 -3.95 -8.89 19.47
CA ILE A 3 -2.69 -8.56 18.78
C ILE A 3 -2.74 -7.11 18.32
N LYS A 4 -1.80 -6.30 18.82
CA LYS A 4 -1.63 -4.92 18.37
C LYS A 4 -0.95 -4.87 17.02
N ILE A 5 -1.44 -3.98 16.16
CA ILE A 5 -0.85 -3.68 14.85
C ILE A 5 -0.03 -2.36 14.90
N MET A 6 0.77 -2.13 13.88
CA MET A 6 1.74 -1.02 13.84
C MET A 6 1.18 0.35 14.24
N PRO A 7 0.02 0.82 13.71
CA PRO A 7 -0.50 2.14 14.07
C PRO A 7 -0.84 2.28 15.56
N GLU A 8 -1.20 1.19 16.25
CA GLU A 8 -1.47 1.25 17.69
C GLU A 8 -0.20 1.52 18.51
N TYR A 9 0.95 0.93 18.12
CA TYR A 9 2.23 1.21 18.77
C TYR A 9 2.69 2.64 18.54
N LEU A 10 2.60 3.11 17.28
CA LEU A 10 3.02 4.45 16.91
C LEU A 10 2.11 5.53 17.52
N ARG A 11 0.80 5.31 17.53
CA ARG A 11 -0.15 6.20 18.20
C ARG A 11 0.12 6.29 19.71
N ALA A 12 0.39 5.17 20.36
CA ALA A 12 0.75 5.14 21.78
C ALA A 12 2.06 5.90 22.08
N ALA A 13 2.94 5.99 21.09
CA ALA A 13 4.18 6.78 21.16
C ALA A 13 3.99 8.26 20.74
N GLY A 14 2.76 8.72 20.51
CA GLY A 14 2.44 10.11 20.21
C GLY A 14 2.36 10.47 18.73
N TYR A 15 2.50 9.51 17.82
CA TYR A 15 2.34 9.77 16.39
C TYR A 15 0.89 10.12 16.04
N GLN A 16 0.72 11.06 15.11
CA GLN A 16 -0.49 11.16 14.32
C GLN A 16 -0.53 9.98 13.36
N THR A 17 -1.64 9.26 13.25
CA THR A 17 -1.74 8.04 12.46
C THR A 17 -2.85 8.15 11.41
N ALA A 18 -2.52 7.91 10.15
CA ALA A 18 -3.45 8.04 9.04
C ALA A 18 -3.32 6.90 8.03
N LEU A 19 -4.46 6.48 7.48
CA LEU A 19 -4.56 5.53 6.37
C LEU A 19 -5.15 6.25 5.15
N SER A 20 -4.52 6.12 4.01
CA SER A 20 -5.11 6.46 2.71
C SER A 20 -5.06 5.25 1.77
N GLY A 21 -6.22 4.72 1.39
CA GLY A 21 -6.37 3.59 0.48
C GLY A 21 -7.00 2.34 1.09
N LYS A 22 -6.49 1.19 0.69
CA LYS A 22 -7.01 -0.14 1.01
C LYS A 22 -6.78 -0.54 2.47
N TRP A 23 -7.83 -1.05 3.13
CA TRP A 23 -7.74 -1.63 4.47
C TRP A 23 -7.54 -3.15 4.47
N HIS A 24 -8.50 -3.90 4.00
CA HIS A 24 -8.55 -5.37 3.83
C HIS A 24 -8.23 -6.22 5.08
N LEU A 25 -8.42 -5.67 6.29
CA LEU A 25 -8.22 -6.42 7.55
C LEU A 25 -9.55 -6.70 8.29
N GLY A 26 -10.68 -6.59 7.58
CA GLY A 26 -12.01 -6.89 8.09
C GLY A 26 -12.93 -5.67 8.14
N MET A 27 -14.24 -5.95 7.98
CA MET A 27 -15.29 -4.92 7.96
C MET A 27 -16.60 -5.39 8.60
N ALA A 28 -16.65 -6.62 9.10
CA ALA A 28 -17.90 -7.21 9.62
C ALA A 28 -18.34 -6.61 10.96
N LYS A 29 -17.42 -5.99 11.69
CA LYS A 29 -17.66 -5.35 12.99
C LYS A 29 -16.85 -4.07 13.09
N LYS A 30 -17.33 -3.14 13.93
CA LYS A 30 -16.65 -1.86 14.18
C LYS A 30 -15.22 -2.05 14.69
N GLU A 31 -14.99 -3.08 15.52
CA GLU A 31 -13.68 -3.40 16.08
C GLU A 31 -12.64 -3.81 15.01
N PHE A 32 -13.08 -4.09 13.78
CA PHE A 32 -12.22 -4.47 12.66
C PHE A 32 -11.94 -3.33 11.69
N LEU A 33 -12.51 -2.15 11.92
CA LEU A 33 -12.32 -0.99 11.06
C LEU A 33 -10.98 -0.27 11.35
N PRO A 34 -10.45 0.52 10.39
CA PRO A 34 -9.17 1.20 10.53
C PRO A 34 -9.02 2.02 11.81
N MET A 35 -10.05 2.77 12.19
CA MET A 35 -10.03 3.62 13.38
C MET A 35 -9.85 2.80 14.67
N SER A 36 -10.44 1.61 14.73
CA SER A 36 -10.26 0.67 15.86
C SER A 36 -8.89 -0.01 15.83
N GLY A 37 -8.24 -0.07 14.66
CA GLY A 37 -6.88 -0.57 14.48
C GLY A 37 -5.78 0.47 14.77
N GLY A 38 -6.13 1.62 15.35
CA GLY A 38 -5.15 2.62 15.80
C GLY A 38 -4.94 3.80 14.85
N PHE A 39 -5.62 3.87 13.72
CA PHE A 39 -5.59 5.07 12.87
C PHE A 39 -6.52 6.15 13.43
N GLU A 40 -6.07 7.41 13.42
CA GLU A 40 -6.87 8.58 13.81
C GLU A 40 -7.74 9.06 12.66
N THR A 41 -7.28 8.86 11.43
CA THR A 41 -8.04 9.13 10.21
C THR A 41 -7.85 8.01 9.19
N SER A 42 -8.90 7.75 8.41
CA SER A 42 -8.84 6.79 7.30
C SER A 42 -9.64 7.30 6.11
N TYR A 43 -9.15 7.02 4.92
CA TYR A 43 -9.79 7.34 3.66
C TYR A 43 -9.52 6.23 2.66
N GLY A 44 -10.51 5.82 1.87
CA GLY A 44 -10.39 4.77 0.87
C GLY A 44 -11.40 3.64 1.06
N HIS A 45 -10.98 2.40 0.86
CA HIS A 45 -11.88 1.26 0.82
C HIS A 45 -11.53 0.14 1.81
N LEU A 46 -12.54 -0.66 2.17
CA LEU A 46 -12.41 -1.70 3.20
C LEU A 46 -12.14 -3.09 2.62
N THR A 47 -12.54 -3.35 1.39
CA THR A 47 -12.37 -4.66 0.72
C THR A 47 -11.02 -4.83 0.05
N GLY A 48 -10.77 -6.01 -0.52
CA GLY A 48 -9.51 -6.36 -1.16
C GLY A 48 -9.26 -5.70 -2.51
N GLY A 49 -10.29 -5.17 -3.16
CA GLY A 49 -10.20 -4.48 -4.45
C GLY A 49 -11.54 -3.87 -4.84
N ILE A 50 -11.48 -2.78 -5.58
CA ILE A 50 -12.63 -1.99 -6.03
C ILE A 50 -12.45 -1.59 -7.50
N GLY A 51 -13.54 -1.20 -8.17
CA GLY A 51 -13.46 -0.43 -9.42
C GLY A 51 -12.81 0.93 -9.18
N TYR A 52 -11.94 1.34 -10.10
CA TYR A 52 -11.13 2.55 -9.89
C TYR A 52 -11.90 3.85 -10.11
N PHE A 53 -13.02 3.80 -10.82
CA PHE A 53 -13.85 4.98 -11.12
C PHE A 53 -15.19 4.97 -10.39
N ASP A 54 -15.77 3.80 -10.18
CA ASP A 54 -17.08 3.66 -9.54
C ASP A 54 -16.98 3.38 -8.02
N HIS A 55 -15.76 3.08 -7.55
CA HIS A 55 -15.43 2.79 -6.16
C HIS A 55 -16.29 1.67 -5.55
N THR A 56 -16.73 0.71 -6.40
CA THR A 56 -17.57 -0.39 -5.94
C THR A 56 -16.80 -1.70 -5.76
N ALA A 57 -17.21 -2.49 -4.77
CA ALA A 57 -16.83 -3.87 -4.59
C ALA A 57 -18.06 -4.74 -4.68
N ALA A 58 -18.07 -5.73 -5.59
CA ALA A 58 -19.22 -6.61 -5.86
C ALA A 58 -20.54 -5.82 -6.10
N GLY A 59 -20.45 -4.69 -6.81
CA GLY A 59 -21.58 -3.83 -7.17
C GLY A 59 -22.15 -2.98 -6.00
N ARG A 60 -21.39 -2.83 -4.93
CA ARG A 60 -21.75 -1.96 -3.80
C ARG A 60 -20.65 -0.94 -3.57
N LEU A 61 -21.04 0.31 -3.28
CA LEU A 61 -20.11 1.36 -2.91
C LEU A 61 -19.26 0.93 -1.71
N ASP A 62 -17.93 0.97 -1.90
CA ASP A 62 -16.93 0.71 -0.87
C ASP A 62 -15.89 1.82 -0.87
N TRP A 63 -16.33 3.05 -0.61
CA TRP A 63 -15.48 4.22 -0.46
C TRP A 63 -15.89 4.97 0.79
N HIS A 64 -14.93 5.30 1.63
CA HIS A 64 -15.17 5.77 2.98
C HIS A 64 -14.22 6.89 3.38
N ARG A 65 -14.72 7.78 4.22
CA ARG A 65 -13.90 8.68 5.05
C ARG A 65 -14.19 8.38 6.51
N ASN A 66 -13.18 7.87 7.21
CA ASN A 66 -13.31 7.30 8.55
C ASN A 66 -14.35 6.15 8.54
N GLU A 67 -15.40 6.21 9.35
CA GLU A 67 -16.44 5.19 9.43
C GLU A 67 -17.68 5.50 8.57
N LYS A 68 -17.62 6.50 7.66
CA LYS A 68 -18.75 6.96 6.85
C LYS A 68 -18.49 6.67 5.38
N SER A 69 -19.48 6.07 4.71
CA SER A 69 -19.46 5.94 3.25
C SER A 69 -19.47 7.33 2.61
N LEU A 70 -18.75 7.44 1.51
CA LEU A 70 -18.55 8.67 0.75
C LEU A 70 -18.80 8.37 -0.72
N GLU A 71 -19.70 9.12 -1.36
CA GLU A 71 -19.82 9.16 -2.81
C GLU A 71 -18.91 10.26 -3.33
N GLU A 72 -17.98 9.90 -4.20
CA GLU A 72 -16.97 10.79 -4.73
C GLU A 72 -16.63 10.36 -6.16
N GLU A 73 -16.43 11.31 -7.05
CA GLU A 73 -15.99 11.05 -8.43
C GLU A 73 -14.47 11.20 -8.53
N GLY A 74 -13.84 10.38 -9.36
CA GLY A 74 -12.42 10.46 -9.63
C GLY A 74 -11.77 9.09 -9.79
N TYR A 75 -10.51 9.07 -10.16
CA TYR A 75 -9.71 7.86 -10.26
C TYR A 75 -9.12 7.51 -8.90
N ALA A 76 -9.43 6.33 -8.37
CA ALA A 76 -9.09 5.94 -7.01
C ALA A 76 -7.61 6.12 -6.64
N THR A 77 -6.69 5.87 -7.59
CA THR A 77 -5.25 6.03 -7.36
C THR A 77 -4.89 7.50 -7.12
N GLU A 78 -5.47 8.44 -7.88
CA GLU A 78 -5.29 9.88 -7.69
C GLU A 78 -5.90 10.35 -6.37
N LEU A 79 -7.14 9.93 -6.09
CA LEU A 79 -7.83 10.31 -4.85
C LEU A 79 -7.09 9.86 -3.59
N ILE A 80 -6.52 8.65 -3.61
CA ILE A 80 -5.67 8.14 -2.52
C ILE A 80 -4.43 9.01 -2.34
N ALA A 81 -3.77 9.40 -3.43
CA ALA A 81 -2.59 10.27 -3.38
C ALA A 81 -2.94 11.69 -2.93
N ASP A 82 -4.04 12.26 -3.40
CA ASP A 82 -4.52 13.58 -3.00
C ASP A 82 -4.80 13.65 -1.50
N GLU A 83 -5.44 12.62 -0.95
CA GLU A 83 -5.66 12.56 0.49
C GLU A 83 -4.34 12.41 1.27
N ALA A 84 -3.42 11.58 0.79
CA ALA A 84 -2.09 11.43 1.39
C ALA A 84 -1.33 12.78 1.39
N ILE A 85 -1.33 13.49 0.29
CA ILE A 85 -0.72 14.82 0.16
C ILE A 85 -1.36 15.81 1.12
N LYS A 86 -2.69 15.83 1.17
CA LYS A 86 -3.45 16.68 2.10
C LYS A 86 -3.10 16.39 3.57
N ILE A 87 -2.93 15.12 3.94
CA ILE A 87 -2.52 14.72 5.30
C ILE A 87 -1.11 15.24 5.59
N ILE A 88 -0.15 15.11 4.67
CA ILE A 88 1.22 15.61 4.81
C ILE A 88 1.22 17.12 5.05
N GLN A 89 0.51 17.88 4.20
CA GLN A 89 0.43 19.34 4.27
C GLN A 89 -0.26 19.89 5.53
N ASN A 90 -1.19 19.11 6.10
CA ASN A 90 -1.96 19.51 7.28
C ASN A 90 -1.61 18.73 8.54
N LYS A 91 -0.45 18.05 8.57
CA LYS A 91 -0.03 17.32 9.75
C LYS A 91 0.12 18.22 10.97
N ASP A 92 -0.13 17.67 12.15
CA ASP A 92 0.20 18.36 13.41
C ASP A 92 1.71 18.57 13.50
N GLN A 93 2.13 19.83 13.57
CA GLN A 93 3.55 20.20 13.62
C GLN A 93 4.25 19.74 14.91
N ASN A 94 3.50 19.43 15.96
CA ASN A 94 4.03 18.99 17.25
C ASN A 94 4.10 17.45 17.38
N ARG A 95 3.67 16.72 16.34
CA ARG A 95 3.60 15.26 16.37
C ARG A 95 4.27 14.67 15.12
N PRO A 96 5.03 13.59 15.25
CA PRO A 96 5.44 12.82 14.08
C PRO A 96 4.22 12.19 13.41
N LEU A 97 4.30 11.98 12.10
CA LEU A 97 3.23 11.38 11.29
C LEU A 97 3.60 9.94 10.92
N PHE A 98 2.66 9.02 11.11
CA PHE A 98 2.63 7.72 10.46
C PHE A 98 1.52 7.72 9.42
N LEU A 99 1.90 7.68 8.16
CA LEU A 99 0.98 7.63 7.02
C LEU A 99 1.16 6.31 6.28
N TYR A 100 0.12 5.49 6.26
CA TYR A 100 0.05 4.27 5.46
C TYR A 100 -0.74 4.54 4.19
N VAL A 101 -0.05 4.57 3.04
CA VAL A 101 -0.67 4.75 1.73
C VAL A 101 -0.78 3.39 1.07
N ALA A 102 -1.97 2.85 1.01
CA ALA A 102 -2.25 1.51 0.50
C ALA A 102 -3.04 1.59 -0.82
N PHE A 103 -2.33 1.74 -1.91
CA PHE A 103 -2.95 1.83 -3.23
C PHE A 103 -3.68 0.55 -3.63
N ASN A 104 -4.84 0.69 -4.29
CA ASN A 104 -5.50 -0.43 -4.96
C ASN A 104 -4.71 -0.90 -6.19
N ALA A 105 -4.04 0.02 -6.87
CA ALA A 105 -3.24 -0.25 -8.06
C ALA A 105 -2.02 -1.16 -7.77
N PRO A 106 -1.74 -2.15 -8.65
CA PRO A 106 -2.44 -2.52 -9.88
C PRO A 106 -3.39 -3.72 -9.72
N HIS A 107 -4.17 -3.79 -8.63
CA HIS A 107 -5.14 -4.87 -8.40
C HIS A 107 -6.29 -4.84 -9.42
N THR A 108 -6.89 -6.00 -9.70
CA THR A 108 -8.09 -6.12 -10.55
C THR A 108 -9.35 -5.58 -9.86
N PRO A 109 -10.34 -5.07 -10.66
CA PRO A 109 -10.32 -4.89 -12.12
C PRO A 109 -9.23 -3.88 -12.51
N ILE A 110 -8.51 -4.12 -13.61
CA ILE A 110 -7.43 -3.21 -14.02
C ILE A 110 -8.06 -2.12 -14.90
N GLU A 111 -8.01 -0.88 -14.42
CA GLU A 111 -8.55 0.30 -15.08
C GLU A 111 -7.52 1.43 -15.00
N ALA A 112 -7.53 2.29 -16.01
CA ALA A 112 -6.69 3.50 -16.03
C ALA A 112 -7.38 4.61 -16.83
N PRO A 113 -7.04 5.89 -16.62
CA PRO A 113 -7.52 6.98 -17.45
C PRO A 113 -7.16 6.78 -18.92
N ASN A 114 -8.07 7.13 -19.83
CA ASN A 114 -7.88 6.90 -21.27
C ASN A 114 -6.60 7.56 -21.81
N GLU A 115 -6.27 8.75 -21.36
CA GLU A 115 -5.05 9.46 -21.72
C GLU A 115 -3.78 8.69 -21.36
N ASN A 116 -3.79 8.02 -20.21
CA ASN A 116 -2.68 7.16 -19.80
C ASN A 116 -2.59 5.92 -20.68
N ILE A 117 -3.73 5.32 -21.07
CA ILE A 117 -3.78 4.14 -21.96
C ILE A 117 -3.23 4.48 -23.36
N GLU A 118 -3.56 5.65 -23.90
CA GLU A 118 -3.09 6.13 -25.21
C GLU A 118 -1.56 6.24 -25.27
N ALA A 119 -0.89 6.60 -24.16
CA ALA A 119 0.57 6.67 -24.08
C ALA A 119 1.25 5.30 -24.31
N PHE A 120 0.53 4.20 -24.09
CA PHE A 120 1.03 2.82 -24.29
C PHE A 120 0.46 2.16 -25.55
N SER A 121 -0.02 2.95 -26.53
CA SER A 121 -0.58 2.46 -27.79
C SER A 121 0.39 1.61 -28.64
N TYR A 122 1.70 1.71 -28.38
CA TYR A 122 2.74 0.90 -29.01
C TYR A 122 2.75 -0.57 -28.55
N LEU A 123 2.12 -0.91 -27.43
CA LEU A 123 1.94 -2.29 -27.01
C LEU A 123 0.82 -2.94 -27.83
N GLU A 124 1.02 -4.16 -28.31
CA GLU A 124 0.05 -4.82 -29.19
C GLU A 124 -1.21 -5.26 -28.42
N ASP A 125 -1.04 -5.89 -27.24
CA ASP A 125 -2.16 -6.36 -26.42
C ASP A 125 -2.85 -5.18 -25.70
N PRO A 126 -4.15 -4.94 -25.93
CA PRO A 126 -4.89 -3.88 -25.21
C PRO A 126 -4.86 -4.03 -23.68
N LYS A 127 -4.79 -5.26 -23.16
CA LYS A 127 -4.73 -5.51 -21.72
C LYS A 127 -3.38 -5.08 -21.15
N ASP A 128 -2.30 -5.29 -21.90
CA ASP A 128 -0.98 -4.83 -21.51
C ASP A 128 -0.90 -3.29 -21.48
N ARG A 129 -1.62 -2.62 -22.39
CA ARG A 129 -1.74 -1.15 -22.39
C ARG A 129 -2.39 -0.64 -21.11
N VAL A 130 -3.54 -1.23 -20.74
CA VAL A 130 -4.28 -0.81 -19.53
C VAL A 130 -3.46 -1.10 -18.28
N TYR A 131 -2.81 -2.26 -18.20
CA TYR A 131 -1.93 -2.59 -17.08
C TYR A 131 -0.75 -1.62 -16.95
N ALA A 132 -0.04 -1.36 -18.06
CA ALA A 132 1.07 -0.43 -18.09
C ALA A 132 0.63 0.99 -17.70
N ALA A 133 -0.53 1.44 -18.19
CA ALA A 133 -1.12 2.73 -17.85
C ALA A 133 -1.48 2.84 -16.35
N ASN A 134 -2.04 1.76 -15.78
CA ASN A 134 -2.37 1.70 -14.35
C ASN A 134 -1.11 1.78 -13.48
N VAL A 135 -0.05 1.01 -13.82
CA VAL A 135 1.25 1.07 -13.11
C VAL A 135 1.93 2.43 -13.27
N ASN A 136 1.85 3.02 -14.46
CA ASN A 136 2.40 4.37 -14.72
C ASN A 136 1.66 5.44 -13.90
N ALA A 137 0.33 5.36 -13.80
CA ALA A 137 -0.45 6.25 -12.94
C ALA A 137 -0.03 6.09 -11.47
N LEU A 138 0.15 4.87 -10.99
CA LEU A 138 0.64 4.61 -9.63
C LEU A 138 2.01 5.25 -9.39
N ASP A 139 2.97 5.07 -10.30
CA ASP A 139 4.31 5.65 -10.20
C ASP A 139 4.26 7.18 -10.15
N HIS A 140 3.44 7.79 -11.01
CA HIS A 140 3.20 9.24 -11.02
C HIS A 140 2.68 9.73 -9.66
N GLU A 141 1.69 9.05 -9.10
CA GLU A 141 1.08 9.43 -7.84
C GLU A 141 2.04 9.27 -6.64
N ILE A 142 2.87 8.23 -6.64
CA ILE A 142 3.95 8.09 -5.66
C ILE A 142 4.93 9.28 -5.77
N GLY A 143 5.29 9.68 -6.98
CA GLY A 143 6.13 10.86 -7.21
C GLY A 143 5.53 12.14 -6.66
N ARG A 144 4.20 12.34 -6.78
CA ARG A 144 3.48 13.49 -6.20
C ARG A 144 3.55 13.50 -4.67
N ILE A 145 3.39 12.34 -4.03
CA ILE A 145 3.48 12.21 -2.58
C ILE A 145 4.91 12.53 -2.09
N ILE A 146 5.94 11.97 -2.74
CA ILE A 146 7.33 12.26 -2.38
C ILE A 146 7.64 13.75 -2.53
N LYS A 147 7.15 14.37 -3.61
CA LYS A 147 7.29 15.81 -3.80
C LYS A 147 6.59 16.64 -2.71
N ALA A 148 5.44 16.19 -2.20
CA ALA A 148 4.79 16.86 -1.09
C ALA A 148 5.62 16.77 0.21
N VAL A 149 6.24 15.62 0.49
CA VAL A 149 7.19 15.47 1.63
C VAL A 149 8.38 16.42 1.48
N GLU A 150 8.91 16.57 0.25
CA GLU A 150 10.00 17.51 -0.05
C GLU A 150 9.58 18.98 0.13
N GLN A 151 8.41 19.36 -0.35
CA GLN A 151 7.88 20.72 -0.25
C GLN A 151 7.60 21.16 1.18
N GLU A 152 7.34 20.23 2.07
CA GLU A 152 7.17 20.47 3.51
C GLU A 152 8.49 20.37 4.30
N ASP A 153 9.65 20.28 3.60
CA ASP A 153 11.00 20.13 4.19
C ASP A 153 11.17 18.92 5.12
N LEU A 154 10.43 17.81 4.86
CA LEU A 154 10.38 16.63 5.73
C LEU A 154 11.30 15.49 5.30
N LEU A 155 12.01 15.58 4.17
CA LEU A 155 12.77 14.44 3.60
C LEU A 155 13.82 13.86 4.56
N GLU A 156 14.50 14.69 5.35
CA GLU A 156 15.56 14.25 6.27
C GLU A 156 15.01 13.60 7.55
N GLU A 157 13.73 13.86 7.84
CA GLU A 157 13.02 13.33 9.01
C GLU A 157 12.03 12.21 8.65
N THR A 158 11.99 11.77 7.38
CA THR A 158 11.02 10.79 6.89
C THR A 158 11.69 9.51 6.42
N ILE A 159 11.22 8.37 6.94
CA ILE A 159 11.48 7.04 6.37
C ILE A 159 10.40 6.79 5.32
N ILE A 160 10.80 6.58 4.08
CA ILE A 160 9.92 6.18 2.98
C ILE A 160 10.12 4.70 2.71
N ILE A 161 9.03 3.93 2.75
CA ILE A 161 9.05 2.50 2.48
C ILE A 161 8.05 2.22 1.37
N PHE A 162 8.52 1.56 0.32
CA PHE A 162 7.68 1.07 -0.76
C PHE A 162 7.87 -0.43 -0.92
N PHE A 163 6.78 -1.17 -1.02
CA PHE A 163 6.78 -2.60 -1.34
C PHE A 163 5.41 -3.03 -1.87
N SER A 164 5.37 -4.16 -2.58
CA SER A 164 4.13 -4.83 -2.96
C SER A 164 3.68 -5.80 -1.87
N ASP A 165 2.38 -6.00 -1.72
CA ASP A 165 1.82 -6.93 -0.72
C ASP A 165 1.98 -8.40 -1.12
N ASN A 166 2.00 -8.70 -2.42
CA ASN A 166 2.18 -10.04 -2.98
C ASN A 166 2.72 -9.98 -4.42
N GLY A 167 3.13 -11.11 -4.93
CA GLY A 167 3.47 -11.28 -6.34
C GLY A 167 2.26 -11.12 -7.27
N PRO A 168 2.50 -10.98 -8.59
CA PRO A 168 1.45 -10.77 -9.58
C PRO A 168 0.54 -11.98 -9.71
N LEU A 169 -0.70 -11.72 -10.14
CA LEU A 169 -1.69 -12.75 -10.46
C LEU A 169 -1.77 -12.90 -11.98
N PHE A 170 -1.14 -13.91 -12.57
CA PHE A 170 -1.17 -14.15 -14.02
C PHE A 170 -1.37 -15.63 -14.41
N ASP A 171 -1.16 -16.55 -13.51
CA ASP A 171 -1.40 -17.99 -13.74
C ASP A 171 -2.58 -18.42 -12.87
N ILE A 172 -3.78 -18.15 -13.35
CA ILE A 172 -5.00 -18.34 -12.58
C ILE A 172 -5.35 -19.82 -12.55
N ASN A 173 -5.31 -20.41 -11.36
CA ASN A 173 -5.88 -21.72 -11.13
C ASN A 173 -7.37 -21.68 -11.53
N PRO A 174 -7.90 -22.68 -12.29
CA PRO A 174 -9.30 -22.74 -12.70
C PRO A 174 -10.35 -22.49 -11.60
N ILE A 175 -9.98 -22.72 -10.34
CA ILE A 175 -10.84 -22.41 -9.19
C ILE A 175 -11.07 -20.89 -9.07
N PHE A 176 -10.07 -20.06 -9.36
CA PHE A 176 -10.21 -18.60 -9.33
C PHE A 176 -11.04 -18.07 -10.50
N GLU A 177 -10.98 -18.72 -11.68
CA GLU A 177 -11.84 -18.37 -12.83
C GLU A 177 -13.33 -18.52 -12.48
N VAL A 178 -13.67 -19.54 -11.69
CA VAL A 178 -15.04 -19.77 -11.23
C VAL A 178 -15.46 -18.85 -10.10
N MET A 179 -14.55 -18.58 -9.15
CA MET A 179 -14.84 -17.77 -7.96
C MET A 179 -14.81 -16.26 -8.22
N ALA A 180 -14.01 -15.83 -9.19
CA ALA A 180 -13.81 -14.43 -9.50
C ALA A 180 -13.52 -14.24 -11.01
N PRO A 181 -14.54 -14.37 -11.86
CA PRO A 181 -14.38 -14.29 -13.32
C PRO A 181 -13.80 -12.95 -13.80
N ASN A 182 -13.89 -11.90 -13.00
CA ASN A 182 -13.30 -10.59 -13.31
C ASN A 182 -11.77 -10.52 -13.07
N LEU A 183 -11.16 -11.58 -12.50
CA LEU A 183 -9.70 -11.66 -12.36
C LEU A 183 -8.97 -12.16 -13.61
N ILE A 184 -9.72 -12.56 -14.66
CA ILE A 184 -9.17 -13.11 -15.92
C ILE A 184 -8.21 -12.14 -16.63
N ASP A 185 -8.30 -10.85 -16.33
CA ASP A 185 -7.47 -9.80 -16.94
C ASP A 185 -6.22 -9.44 -16.13
N ALA A 186 -5.89 -10.22 -15.11
CA ALA A 186 -4.71 -10.02 -14.32
C ALA A 186 -3.42 -10.14 -15.17
N LYS A 187 -2.49 -9.22 -14.94
CA LYS A 187 -1.21 -9.10 -15.65
C LYS A 187 -0.07 -8.97 -14.65
N GLY A 188 1.15 -9.05 -15.14
CA GLY A 188 2.36 -8.87 -14.37
C GLY A 188 3.43 -9.89 -14.74
N SER A 189 4.55 -9.83 -14.05
CA SER A 189 5.67 -10.75 -14.25
C SER A 189 6.40 -11.00 -12.93
N THR A 190 6.77 -12.25 -12.69
CA THR A 190 7.65 -12.64 -11.56
C THR A 190 9.12 -12.56 -11.93
N ALA A 191 9.47 -12.05 -13.12
CA ALA A 191 10.84 -12.04 -13.64
C ALA A 191 11.50 -13.44 -13.65
N GLY A 192 10.70 -14.49 -13.91
CA GLY A 192 11.17 -15.88 -13.96
C GLY A 192 11.14 -16.64 -12.63
N LEU A 193 10.67 -16.02 -11.55
CA LEU A 193 10.43 -16.73 -10.29
C LEU A 193 9.21 -17.65 -10.43
N GLN A 194 9.27 -18.82 -9.82
CA GLN A 194 8.22 -19.82 -9.90
C GLN A 194 7.01 -19.45 -9.04
N GLY A 195 5.80 -19.67 -9.56
CA GLY A 195 4.54 -19.37 -8.90
C GLY A 195 4.05 -17.92 -9.13
N SER A 196 2.91 -17.60 -8.54
CA SER A 196 2.23 -16.30 -8.64
C SER A 196 1.47 -16.02 -7.34
N LYS A 197 0.68 -14.93 -7.27
CA LYS A 197 -0.23 -14.64 -6.15
C LYS A 197 -1.01 -15.89 -5.75
N ALA A 198 -1.24 -16.08 -4.45
CA ALA A 198 -1.86 -17.25 -3.82
C ALA A 198 -1.01 -18.53 -3.80
N SER A 199 0.28 -18.47 -4.18
CA SER A 199 1.22 -19.57 -3.98
C SER A 199 2.28 -19.20 -2.92
N ALA A 200 2.79 -20.21 -2.23
CA ALA A 200 3.91 -20.05 -1.28
C ALA A 200 5.29 -20.09 -1.98
N LEU A 201 5.32 -20.11 -3.30
CA LEU A 201 6.54 -20.07 -4.10
C LEU A 201 7.04 -18.64 -4.23
N GLU A 202 8.32 -18.45 -4.60
CA GLU A 202 8.96 -17.14 -4.66
C GLU A 202 8.20 -16.11 -5.52
N GLY A 203 7.63 -16.54 -6.65
CA GLY A 203 6.83 -15.66 -7.51
C GLY A 203 5.55 -15.13 -6.85
N GLY A 204 5.06 -15.78 -5.79
CA GLY A 204 3.91 -15.32 -5.03
C GLY A 204 4.25 -14.41 -3.83
N ILE A 205 5.44 -14.60 -3.25
CA ILE A 205 5.81 -13.97 -1.97
C ILE A 205 7.02 -13.04 -2.03
N ARG A 206 7.89 -13.19 -3.04
CA ARG A 206 9.05 -12.32 -3.22
C ARG A 206 8.66 -11.10 -4.05
N VAL A 207 8.69 -9.94 -3.43
CA VAL A 207 8.23 -8.67 -4.00
C VAL A 207 9.35 -7.63 -4.00
N PRO A 208 9.32 -6.65 -4.93
CA PRO A 208 10.21 -5.52 -4.86
C PRO A 208 9.93 -4.70 -3.59
N ALA A 209 11.01 -4.25 -2.93
CA ALA A 209 10.92 -3.39 -1.77
C ALA A 209 12.04 -2.35 -1.79
N VAL A 210 11.73 -1.13 -1.35
CA VAL A 210 12.68 -0.04 -1.15
C VAL A 210 12.45 0.58 0.21
N ILE A 211 13.52 0.78 0.96
CA ILE A 211 13.53 1.55 2.19
C ILE A 211 14.51 2.70 1.99
N TRP A 212 14.05 3.91 2.20
CA TRP A 212 14.85 5.11 1.99
C TRP A 212 14.69 6.08 3.16
N TRP A 213 15.82 6.65 3.61
CA TRP A 213 15.85 7.74 4.56
C TRP A 213 17.05 8.63 4.25
N LYS A 214 16.79 9.85 3.81
CA LYS A 214 17.81 10.79 3.37
C LYS A 214 18.85 11.05 4.47
N GLY A 215 20.13 10.79 4.14
CA GLY A 215 21.24 11.01 5.05
C GLY A 215 21.38 10.00 6.19
N LYS A 216 20.55 8.95 6.23
CA LYS A 216 20.60 7.89 7.25
C LYS A 216 20.83 6.50 6.66
N ILE A 217 20.18 6.18 5.55
CA ILE A 217 20.35 4.89 4.86
C ILE A 217 21.15 5.15 3.58
N GLU A 218 22.26 4.43 3.41
CA GLU A 218 23.09 4.54 2.20
C GLU A 218 22.40 3.88 1.01
N ASN A 219 22.67 4.44 -0.20
CA ASN A 219 22.14 3.86 -1.43
C ASN A 219 22.88 2.55 -1.75
N SER A 220 22.25 1.44 -1.49
CA SER A 220 22.81 0.09 -1.66
C SER A 220 21.74 -0.89 -2.14
N LYS A 221 22.18 -2.09 -2.53
CA LYS A 221 21.32 -3.27 -2.73
C LYS A 221 21.67 -4.30 -1.67
N SER A 222 20.66 -4.89 -1.08
CA SER A 222 20.84 -5.94 -0.08
C SER A 222 20.22 -7.25 -0.57
N ASP A 223 20.94 -8.35 -0.44
CA ASP A 223 20.45 -9.72 -0.65
C ASP A 223 19.96 -10.38 0.65
N GLN A 224 19.86 -9.61 1.73
CA GLN A 224 19.34 -10.13 3.00
C GLN A 224 17.86 -10.42 2.91
N PHE A 225 17.44 -11.54 3.49
CA PHE A 225 16.03 -11.82 3.67
C PHE A 225 15.40 -10.80 4.62
N PHE A 226 14.34 -10.16 4.12
CA PHE A 226 13.52 -9.22 4.87
C PHE A 226 12.04 -9.63 4.69
N PHE A 227 11.40 -10.05 5.74
CA PHE A 227 10.00 -10.43 5.74
C PHE A 227 9.11 -9.26 6.18
N VAL A 228 7.86 -9.26 5.74
CA VAL A 228 6.91 -8.19 6.13
C VAL A 228 6.74 -8.08 7.65
N GLN A 229 6.81 -9.19 8.39
CA GLN A 229 6.75 -9.18 9.85
C GLN A 229 7.98 -8.52 10.50
N ASP A 230 9.12 -8.41 9.80
CA ASP A 230 10.31 -7.72 10.29
C ASP A 230 10.15 -6.19 10.30
N LEU A 231 9.20 -5.65 9.52
CA LEU A 231 8.94 -4.22 9.44
C LEU A 231 8.62 -3.61 10.81
N LEU A 232 7.69 -4.20 11.55
CA LEU A 232 7.25 -3.64 12.82
C LEU A 232 8.41 -3.50 13.82
N PRO A 233 9.14 -4.57 14.22
CA PRO A 233 10.25 -4.43 15.17
C PRO A 233 11.39 -3.54 14.63
N THR A 234 11.63 -3.54 13.33
CA THR A 234 12.67 -2.71 12.68
C THR A 234 12.31 -1.23 12.74
N LEU A 235 11.09 -0.86 12.40
CA LEU A 235 10.64 0.54 12.44
C LEU A 235 10.57 1.08 13.84
N LEU A 236 10.09 0.30 14.81
CA LEU A 236 10.08 0.72 16.21
C LEU A 236 11.50 1.01 16.72
N THR A 237 12.51 0.25 16.29
CA THR A 237 13.92 0.57 16.59
C THR A 237 14.40 1.81 15.86
N ALA A 238 14.09 1.95 14.58
CA ALA A 238 14.51 3.10 13.77
C ALA A 238 14.04 4.45 14.36
N VAL A 239 12.87 4.43 15.01
CA VAL A 239 12.27 5.62 15.64
C VAL A 239 12.39 5.65 17.18
N ASP A 240 13.27 4.82 17.75
CA ASP A 240 13.58 4.72 19.20
C ASP A 240 12.35 4.43 20.09
N ILE A 241 11.37 3.70 19.60
CA ILE A 241 10.23 3.25 20.41
C ILE A 241 10.58 1.94 21.08
N LYS A 242 10.66 1.96 22.42
CA LYS A 242 11.01 0.80 23.25
C LYS A 242 9.78 -0.06 23.53
N VAL A 243 9.80 -1.29 23.04
CA VAL A 243 8.77 -2.31 23.29
C VAL A 243 9.41 -3.67 23.60
N ASP A 244 8.66 -4.54 24.22
CA ASP A 244 9.07 -5.94 24.39
C ASP A 244 8.93 -6.68 23.05
N LYS A 245 10.05 -6.86 22.37
CA LYS A 245 10.10 -7.50 21.04
C LYS A 245 9.91 -9.03 21.07
N ARG A 246 9.86 -9.66 22.24
CA ARG A 246 9.65 -11.11 22.36
C ARG A 246 8.27 -11.56 21.87
N ASN A 247 7.33 -10.63 21.74
CA ASN A 247 5.96 -10.88 21.26
C ASN A 247 5.79 -10.66 19.75
N PHE A 248 6.88 -10.42 19.01
CA PHE A 248 6.81 -10.25 17.56
C PHE A 248 7.28 -11.52 16.84
N ASP A 249 6.61 -11.89 15.76
CA ASP A 249 7.02 -12.97 14.87
C ASP A 249 8.25 -12.59 14.04
N GLY A 250 8.43 -11.30 13.77
CA GLY A 250 9.54 -10.75 13.01
C GLY A 250 10.73 -10.37 13.88
N VAL A 251 11.87 -10.18 13.23
CA VAL A 251 13.12 -9.76 13.87
C VAL A 251 13.51 -8.34 13.45
N ASP A 252 14.16 -7.63 14.36
CA ASP A 252 14.69 -6.30 14.09
C ASP A 252 15.87 -6.37 13.11
N LYS A 253 15.75 -5.70 11.99
CA LYS A 253 16.76 -5.63 10.92
C LYS A 253 17.38 -4.23 10.80
N TRP A 254 17.13 -3.31 11.75
CA TRP A 254 17.57 -1.93 11.61
C TRP A 254 19.06 -1.79 11.33
N GLN A 255 19.90 -2.51 12.06
CA GLN A 255 21.36 -2.47 11.85
C GLN A 255 21.81 -3.01 10.47
N ALA A 256 20.98 -3.81 9.82
CA ALA A 256 21.27 -4.35 8.50
C ALA A 256 20.84 -3.42 7.36
N LEU A 257 20.11 -2.36 7.68
CA LEU A 257 19.66 -1.33 6.75
C LEU A 257 20.60 -0.11 6.71
N LEU A 258 21.44 0.04 7.74
CA LEU A 258 22.46 1.07 7.86
C LEU A 258 23.77 0.67 7.19
#